data_1d91674bc8b5d227b7f8c74203f4e0bf
#
_entry.id   1d91674bc8b5d227b7f8c74203f4e0bf
#
_cell.length_a   1.000
_cell.length_b   1.000
_cell.length_c   1.000
_cell.angle_alpha   90.00
_cell.angle_beta   90.00
_cell.angle_gamma   90.00
#
_symmetry.space_group_name_H-M   'P 1'
#
loop_
_entity.id
_entity.type
_entity.pdbx_description
1 polymer ?
#
loop_
_entity_poly.entity_id
_entity_poly.type
_entity_poly.pdbx_seq_one_letter_code
_entity_poly.pdbx_strand_id
1 'polypeptide(L)'
;MTYDLPLSTERSSILGTESFRDHLSKSIENSQNHIFILSGYVKSNGMEWLKKKLNGRNTPCTIVAQWTEQNLLEGGCDLQSYEIAKENNWNFKILNNLHAKVALIDKNILYIGSGNLTGRGMALIPVSNRELGVAVKPTIQDTTIVNKLVNEAILVDDHLHSQFSKWLSQQEKITKPKYNK
;
A
#
# COMPACT_ATOMS: atom_id res chain seq x y z
N MET A 1 3.67 31.19 -25.17
CA MET A 1 3.97 31.20 -23.73
C MET A 1 4.83 29.98 -23.45
N THR A 2 6.12 30.18 -23.29
CA THR A 2 7.05 29.12 -22.89
C THR A 2 7.02 29.08 -21.35
N TYR A 3 6.55 27.95 -20.81
CA TYR A 3 6.64 27.71 -19.38
C TYR A 3 8.07 27.26 -19.06
N ASP A 4 8.90 28.16 -18.61
CA ASP A 4 10.17 27.81 -17.98
C ASP A 4 9.87 27.18 -16.62
N LEU A 5 9.83 25.86 -16.58
CA LEU A 5 9.88 25.11 -15.33
C LEU A 5 11.29 25.24 -14.76
N PRO A 6 11.47 25.72 -13.53
CA PRO A 6 12.79 25.66 -12.89
C PRO A 6 13.18 24.20 -12.74
N LEU A 7 14.15 23.76 -13.54
CA LEU A 7 14.80 22.45 -13.37
C LEU A 7 15.52 22.49 -12.03
N SER A 8 14.92 21.92 -10.99
CA SER A 8 15.65 21.57 -9.78
C SER A 8 16.73 20.56 -10.18
N THR A 9 17.98 20.84 -9.85
CA THR A 9 19.16 20.09 -10.27
C THR A 9 19.31 18.72 -9.61
N GLU A 10 18.38 18.28 -8.80
CA GLU A 10 18.33 16.91 -8.27
C GLU A 10 17.60 16.00 -9.26
N ARG A 11 18.37 15.31 -10.09
CA ARG A 11 17.84 14.26 -10.97
C ARG A 11 17.29 13.12 -10.12
N SER A 12 15.97 12.97 -10.08
CA SER A 12 15.35 11.74 -9.62
C SER A 12 15.79 10.61 -10.58
N SER A 13 16.49 9.63 -10.07
CA SER A 13 16.83 8.43 -10.84
C SER A 13 15.70 7.41 -10.75
N ILE A 14 15.48 6.67 -11.84
CA ILE A 14 14.58 5.52 -11.84
C ILE A 14 15.19 4.42 -10.95
N LEU A 15 14.39 3.87 -10.06
CA LEU A 15 14.74 2.78 -9.16
C LEU A 15 14.07 1.48 -9.64
N GLY A 16 14.84 0.42 -9.78
CA GLY A 16 14.30 -0.93 -9.99
C GLY A 16 13.73 -1.50 -8.68
N THR A 17 13.08 -2.66 -8.75
CA THR A 17 12.30 -3.24 -7.65
C THR A 17 13.04 -3.26 -6.30
N GLU A 18 14.23 -3.82 -6.27
CA GLU A 18 15.02 -3.95 -5.03
C GLU A 18 15.50 -2.59 -4.53
N SER A 19 16.06 -1.77 -5.42
CA SER A 19 16.54 -0.43 -5.08
C SER A 19 15.39 0.46 -4.56
N PHE A 20 14.21 0.36 -5.18
CA PHE A 20 13.01 1.07 -4.73
C PHE A 20 12.59 0.62 -3.32
N ARG A 21 12.47 -0.70 -3.10
CA ARG A 21 12.16 -1.26 -1.80
C ARG A 21 13.17 -0.83 -0.73
N ASP A 22 14.47 -0.91 -1.04
CA ASP A 22 15.52 -0.62 -0.06
C ASP A 22 15.57 0.87 0.28
N HIS A 23 15.33 1.73 -0.70
CA HIS A 23 15.23 3.18 -0.49
C HIS A 23 13.99 3.53 0.34
N LEU A 24 12.83 2.95 0.00
CA LEU A 24 11.59 3.11 0.78
C LEU A 24 11.74 2.56 2.20
N SER A 25 12.43 1.42 2.37
CA SER A 25 12.73 0.85 3.69
C SER A 25 13.45 1.85 4.59
N LYS A 26 14.51 2.47 4.09
CA LYS A 26 15.28 3.47 4.85
C LYS A 26 14.43 4.68 5.24
N SER A 27 13.55 5.14 4.36
CA SER A 27 12.66 6.25 4.68
C SER A 27 11.62 5.87 5.74
N ILE A 28 11.07 4.66 5.69
CA ILE A 28 10.17 4.13 6.72
C ILE A 28 10.91 4.01 8.06
N GLU A 29 12.10 3.43 8.06
CA GLU A 29 12.95 3.26 9.25
C GLU A 29 13.30 4.60 9.92
N ASN A 30 13.36 5.69 9.18
CA ASN A 30 13.68 7.03 9.68
C ASN A 30 12.45 7.95 9.85
N SER A 31 11.25 7.47 9.55
CA SER A 31 10.03 8.27 9.65
C SER A 31 9.72 8.69 11.09
N GLN A 32 9.23 9.93 11.27
CA GLN A 32 9.00 10.53 12.58
C GLN A 32 7.52 10.91 12.80
N ASN A 33 6.79 11.23 11.71
CA ASN A 33 5.46 11.83 11.83
C ASN A 33 4.35 10.93 11.30
N HIS A 34 4.31 10.65 9.99
CA HIS A 34 3.23 9.89 9.38
C HIS A 34 3.66 9.22 8.08
N ILE A 35 3.16 8.01 7.87
CA ILE A 35 3.33 7.24 6.65
C ILE A 35 1.97 7.06 5.98
N PHE A 36 1.84 7.52 4.74
CA PHE A 36 0.70 7.21 3.87
C PHE A 36 1.15 6.21 2.80
N ILE A 37 0.43 5.11 2.65
CA ILE A 37 0.63 4.15 1.56
C ILE A 37 -0.70 3.94 0.84
N LEU A 38 -0.73 4.25 -0.45
CA LEU A 38 -1.86 4.01 -1.33
C LEU A 38 -1.46 2.95 -2.35
N SER A 39 -2.11 1.81 -2.33
CA SER A 39 -1.78 0.68 -3.20
C SER A 39 -3.04 -0.03 -3.67
N GLY A 40 -3.19 -0.23 -4.98
CA GLY A 40 -4.33 -0.96 -5.52
C GLY A 40 -4.47 -2.33 -4.85
N TYR A 41 -3.36 -3.07 -4.73
CA TYR A 41 -3.33 -4.35 -4.02
C TYR A 41 -2.47 -4.24 -2.76
N VAL A 42 -3.02 -4.70 -1.65
CA VAL A 42 -2.33 -4.80 -0.35
C VAL A 42 -2.49 -6.22 0.17
N LYS A 43 -1.39 -6.84 0.56
CA LYS A 43 -1.38 -8.19 1.14
C LYS A 43 -0.64 -8.23 2.46
N SER A 44 -1.00 -9.21 3.28
CA SER A 44 -0.40 -9.46 4.59
C SER A 44 1.12 -9.47 4.58
N ASN A 45 1.76 -10.08 3.57
CA ASN A 45 3.22 -10.08 3.47
C ASN A 45 3.83 -8.68 3.23
N GLY A 46 3.14 -7.79 2.53
CA GLY A 46 3.54 -6.38 2.40
C GLY A 46 3.35 -5.62 3.72
N MET A 47 2.27 -5.90 4.45
CA MET A 47 2.00 -5.32 5.76
C MET A 47 3.00 -5.77 6.83
N GLU A 48 3.35 -7.06 6.85
CA GLU A 48 4.38 -7.60 7.74
C GLU A 48 5.77 -7.00 7.45
N TRP A 49 6.10 -6.79 6.17
CA TRP A 49 7.32 -6.06 5.81
C TRP A 49 7.31 -4.64 6.38
N LEU A 50 6.21 -3.89 6.25
CA LEU A 50 6.07 -2.54 6.81
C LEU A 50 6.23 -2.56 8.33
N LYS A 51 5.55 -3.48 9.02
CA LYS A 51 5.65 -3.69 10.47
C LYS A 51 7.10 -3.95 10.89
N LYS A 52 7.79 -4.84 10.18
CA LYS A 52 9.21 -5.13 10.43
C LYS A 52 10.11 -3.91 10.26
N LYS A 53 9.83 -3.07 9.26
CA LYS A 53 10.61 -1.84 9.00
C LYS A 53 10.39 -0.77 10.06
N LEU A 54 9.22 -0.71 10.64
CA LEU A 54 8.92 0.15 11.79
C LEU A 54 9.53 -0.37 13.10
N ASN A 55 9.81 -1.66 13.19
CA ASN A 55 10.53 -2.27 14.33
C ASN A 55 10.00 -1.84 15.71
N GLY A 56 8.68 -1.91 15.91
CA GLY A 56 8.00 -1.54 17.15
C GLY A 56 7.83 -0.04 17.40
N ARG A 57 8.26 0.83 16.47
CA ARG A 57 8.01 2.27 16.58
C ARG A 57 6.53 2.57 16.35
N ASN A 58 6.00 3.45 17.16
CA ASN A 58 4.58 3.87 17.07
C ASN A 58 4.40 5.03 16.07
N THR A 59 4.96 4.89 14.85
CA THR A 59 4.75 5.86 13.77
C THR A 59 3.35 5.68 13.20
N PRO A 60 2.50 6.72 13.17
CA PRO A 60 1.18 6.63 12.58
C PRO A 60 1.25 6.25 11.10
N CYS A 61 0.47 5.25 10.70
CA CYS A 61 0.38 4.82 9.31
C CYS A 61 -1.08 4.87 8.84
N THR A 62 -1.28 5.27 7.60
CA THR A 62 -2.55 5.16 6.91
C THR A 62 -2.33 4.40 5.60
N ILE A 63 -2.95 3.25 5.49
CA ILE A 63 -2.90 2.38 4.32
C ILE A 63 -4.25 2.49 3.60
N VAL A 64 -4.22 2.75 2.30
CA VAL A 64 -5.41 2.77 1.45
C VAL A 64 -5.27 1.68 0.40
N ALA A 65 -6.22 0.77 0.36
CA ALA A 65 -6.26 -0.37 -0.56
C ALA A 65 -7.53 -0.36 -1.41
N GLN A 66 -7.52 -1.12 -2.50
CA GLN A 66 -8.74 -1.42 -3.25
C GLN A 66 -9.24 -2.82 -2.84
N TRP A 67 -10.16 -2.87 -1.87
CA TRP A 67 -10.87 -4.10 -1.58
C TRP A 67 -12.15 -4.17 -2.40
N THR A 68 -12.15 -5.03 -3.39
CA THR A 68 -13.36 -5.46 -4.09
C THR A 68 -13.54 -6.96 -3.85
N GLU A 69 -14.76 -7.43 -4.02
CA GLU A 69 -15.06 -8.86 -3.95
C GLU A 69 -14.16 -9.65 -4.91
N GLN A 70 -13.98 -9.16 -6.14
CA GLN A 70 -13.12 -9.79 -7.12
C GLN A 70 -11.65 -9.85 -6.67
N ASN A 71 -11.09 -8.74 -6.16
CA ASN A 71 -9.69 -8.70 -5.74
C ASN A 71 -9.41 -9.63 -4.55
N LEU A 72 -10.38 -9.81 -3.66
CA LEU A 72 -10.28 -10.75 -2.54
C LEU A 72 -10.37 -12.20 -3.01
N LEU A 73 -11.29 -12.53 -3.94
CA LEU A 73 -11.42 -13.88 -4.51
C LEU A 73 -10.19 -14.30 -5.33
N GLU A 74 -9.66 -13.39 -6.14
CA GLU A 74 -8.49 -13.64 -6.97
C GLU A 74 -7.17 -13.58 -6.19
N GLY A 75 -7.23 -13.20 -4.91
CA GLY A 75 -6.06 -13.13 -4.03
C GLY A 75 -5.13 -11.95 -4.35
N GLY A 76 -5.62 -10.91 -5.03
CA GLY A 76 -4.90 -9.63 -5.18
C GLY A 76 -4.75 -8.89 -3.86
N CYS A 77 -5.76 -9.00 -2.99
CA CYS A 77 -5.78 -8.53 -1.61
C CYS A 77 -6.08 -9.68 -0.65
N ASP A 78 -5.86 -9.46 0.65
CA ASP A 78 -6.29 -10.37 1.70
C ASP A 78 -6.85 -9.60 2.92
N LEU A 79 -7.72 -10.26 3.68
CA LEU A 79 -8.36 -9.67 4.86
C LEU A 79 -7.37 -9.52 6.02
N GLN A 80 -6.33 -10.35 6.07
CA GLN A 80 -5.29 -10.30 7.12
C GLN A 80 -4.54 -8.97 7.13
N SER A 81 -4.51 -8.26 6.00
CA SER A 81 -3.93 -6.91 5.91
C SER A 81 -4.56 -5.93 6.90
N TYR A 82 -5.89 -6.00 7.10
CA TYR A 82 -6.59 -5.18 8.10
C TYR A 82 -6.22 -5.60 9.52
N GLU A 83 -6.15 -6.90 9.79
CA GLU A 83 -5.80 -7.42 11.12
C GLU A 83 -4.42 -6.91 11.56
N ILE A 84 -3.43 -6.97 10.66
CA ILE A 84 -2.09 -6.44 10.92
C ILE A 84 -2.13 -4.92 11.17
N ALA A 85 -2.90 -4.17 10.39
CA ALA A 85 -3.06 -2.73 10.60
C ALA A 85 -3.67 -2.42 11.97
N LYS A 86 -4.73 -3.13 12.34
CA LYS A 86 -5.42 -3.00 13.63
C LYS A 86 -4.49 -3.29 14.81
N GLU A 87 -3.73 -4.38 14.77
CA GLU A 87 -2.75 -4.76 15.80
C GLU A 87 -1.69 -3.68 16.04
N ASN A 88 -1.37 -2.89 15.00
CA ASN A 88 -0.36 -1.85 15.08
C ASN A 88 -0.94 -0.44 15.24
N ASN A 89 -2.25 -0.32 15.48
CA ASN A 89 -2.97 0.96 15.57
C ASN A 89 -2.84 1.83 14.30
N TRP A 90 -2.78 1.21 13.12
CA TRP A 90 -2.75 1.90 11.84
C TRP A 90 -4.15 2.05 11.26
N ASN A 91 -4.38 3.12 10.53
CA ASN A 91 -5.61 3.29 9.77
C ASN A 91 -5.55 2.45 8.49
N PHE A 92 -6.46 1.50 8.35
CA PHE A 92 -6.66 0.77 7.11
C PHE A 92 -7.95 1.27 6.45
N LYS A 93 -7.84 1.75 5.23
CA LYS A 93 -8.94 2.37 4.49
C LYS A 93 -9.09 1.70 3.13
N ILE A 94 -10.29 1.78 2.57
CA ILE A 94 -10.59 1.26 1.23
C ILE A 94 -11.12 2.38 0.33
N LEU A 95 -10.65 2.37 -0.91
CA LEU A 95 -11.10 3.27 -1.95
C LEU A 95 -11.34 2.49 -3.24
N ASN A 96 -12.58 2.52 -3.73
CA ASN A 96 -12.92 1.87 -5.00
C ASN A 96 -12.16 2.53 -6.16
N ASN A 97 -11.79 1.71 -7.16
CA ASN A 97 -11.05 2.12 -8.34
C ASN A 97 -9.64 2.70 -8.05
N LEU A 98 -9.12 2.52 -6.85
CA LEU A 98 -7.74 2.90 -6.54
C LEU A 98 -6.76 1.99 -7.29
N HIS A 99 -5.97 2.55 -8.20
CA HIS A 99 -4.88 1.82 -8.86
C HIS A 99 -3.51 2.49 -8.64
N ALA A 100 -3.41 3.37 -7.66
CA ALA A 100 -2.15 4.01 -7.27
C ALA A 100 -1.18 3.04 -6.61
N LYS A 101 0.11 3.34 -6.66
CA LYS A 101 1.19 2.73 -5.89
C LYS A 101 2.10 3.86 -5.43
N VAL A 102 1.74 4.41 -4.29
CA VAL A 102 2.32 5.64 -3.75
C VAL A 102 2.64 5.46 -2.28
N ALA A 103 3.79 5.95 -1.84
CA ALA A 103 4.09 6.12 -0.42
C ALA A 103 4.56 7.56 -0.16
N LEU A 104 3.91 8.25 0.77
CA LEU A 104 4.31 9.58 1.22
C LEU A 104 4.76 9.47 2.67
N ILE A 105 6.06 9.76 2.90
CA ILE A 105 6.68 9.64 4.22
C ILE A 105 6.94 11.05 4.77
N ASP A 106 6.37 11.36 5.93
CA ASP A 106 6.55 12.61 6.68
C ASP A 106 6.27 13.88 5.88
N LYS A 107 5.57 13.77 4.75
CA LYS A 107 5.40 14.83 3.73
C LYS A 107 6.74 15.34 3.16
N ASN A 108 7.82 14.60 3.33
CA ASN A 108 9.18 14.97 2.92
C ASN A 108 9.67 14.22 1.69
N ILE A 109 9.20 12.98 1.50
CA ILE A 109 9.57 12.17 0.35
C ILE A 109 8.35 11.42 -0.17
N LEU A 110 8.17 11.48 -1.49
CA LEU A 110 7.09 10.82 -2.22
C LEU A 110 7.67 9.73 -3.11
N TYR A 111 7.20 8.52 -2.93
CA TYR A 111 7.48 7.35 -3.77
C TYR A 111 6.32 7.11 -4.71
N ILE A 112 6.61 6.95 -5.98
CA ILE A 112 5.64 6.58 -7.02
C ILE A 112 6.25 5.43 -7.81
N GLY A 113 5.50 4.36 -8.01
CA GLY A 113 6.01 3.21 -8.74
C GLY A 113 4.91 2.33 -9.33
N SER A 114 5.32 1.21 -9.91
CA SER A 114 4.43 0.20 -10.44
C SER A 114 4.10 -0.92 -9.44
N GLY A 115 4.97 -1.13 -8.42
CA GLY A 115 4.87 -2.19 -7.44
C GLY A 115 3.80 -1.95 -6.37
N ASN A 116 2.88 -2.90 -6.21
CA ASN A 116 1.91 -2.90 -5.11
C ASN A 116 2.55 -3.29 -3.78
N LEU A 117 1.89 -2.97 -2.65
CA LEU A 117 2.30 -3.41 -1.30
C LEU A 117 1.99 -4.90 -1.10
N THR A 118 2.71 -5.74 -1.82
CA THR A 118 2.57 -7.19 -1.84
C THR A 118 3.94 -7.87 -1.90
N GLY A 119 3.99 -9.17 -1.64
CA GLY A 119 5.23 -9.94 -1.71
C GLY A 119 5.93 -9.85 -3.08
N ARG A 120 5.16 -9.90 -4.17
CA ARG A 120 5.69 -9.79 -5.53
C ARG A 120 6.10 -8.35 -5.88
N GLY A 121 5.25 -7.38 -5.57
CA GLY A 121 5.49 -5.97 -5.91
C GLY A 121 6.67 -5.36 -5.15
N MET A 122 6.94 -5.84 -3.93
CA MET A 122 8.04 -5.36 -3.08
C MET A 122 9.26 -6.30 -3.06
N ALA A 123 9.34 -7.28 -3.95
CA ALA A 123 10.41 -8.29 -3.99
C ALA A 123 10.69 -8.94 -2.62
N LEU A 124 9.64 -9.38 -1.93
CA LEU A 124 9.73 -10.04 -0.62
C LEU A 124 9.71 -11.57 -0.74
N ILE A 125 9.50 -12.09 -1.92
CA ILE A 125 9.45 -13.53 -2.23
C ILE A 125 10.31 -13.84 -3.44
N PRO A 126 10.79 -15.09 -3.61
CA PRO A 126 11.73 -15.46 -4.67
C PRO A 126 11.23 -15.16 -6.10
N VAL A 127 9.94 -15.35 -6.37
CA VAL A 127 9.32 -15.03 -7.66
C VAL A 127 8.62 -13.70 -7.55
N SER A 128 9.33 -12.64 -7.87
CA SER A 128 8.85 -11.26 -7.75
C SER A 128 8.69 -10.60 -9.12
N ASN A 129 7.91 -9.53 -9.14
CA ASN A 129 7.74 -8.72 -10.35
C ASN A 129 9.01 -7.88 -10.61
N ARG A 130 9.16 -7.46 -11.87
CA ARG A 130 10.10 -6.39 -12.22
C ARG A 130 9.32 -5.08 -12.22
N GLU A 131 9.57 -4.27 -11.21
CA GLU A 131 8.89 -3.01 -10.98
C GLU A 131 9.86 -1.83 -11.16
N LEU A 132 9.31 -0.68 -11.48
CA LEU A 132 10.06 0.57 -11.56
C LEU A 132 9.37 1.63 -10.72
N GLY A 133 10.15 2.57 -10.19
CA GLY A 133 9.62 3.69 -9.44
C GLY A 133 10.61 4.83 -9.32
N VAL A 134 10.16 5.90 -8.70
CA VAL A 134 10.97 7.09 -8.39
C VAL A 134 10.70 7.52 -6.96
N ALA A 135 11.68 8.19 -6.38
CA ALA A 135 11.53 8.91 -5.11
C ALA A 135 11.79 10.39 -5.40
N VAL A 136 10.86 11.25 -5.02
CA VAL A 136 10.92 12.69 -5.29
C VAL A 136 10.58 13.49 -4.03
N LYS A 137 11.04 14.73 -3.96
CA LYS A 137 10.56 15.68 -2.96
C LYS A 137 9.16 16.13 -3.35
N PRO A 138 8.13 15.91 -2.50
CA PRO A 138 6.76 16.28 -2.84
C PRO A 138 6.57 17.78 -2.83
N THR A 139 5.72 18.27 -3.73
CA THR A 139 5.16 19.62 -3.69
C THR A 139 3.94 19.69 -2.76
N ILE A 140 3.44 20.91 -2.50
CA ILE A 140 2.17 21.09 -1.79
C ILE A 140 1.01 20.44 -2.57
N GLN A 141 1.04 20.51 -3.91
CA GLN A 141 0.02 19.91 -4.75
C GLN A 141 0.02 18.37 -4.64
N ASP A 142 1.19 17.74 -4.62
CA ASP A 142 1.31 16.28 -4.47
C ASP A 142 0.73 15.81 -3.13
N THR A 143 1.07 16.49 -2.06
CA THR A 143 0.51 16.18 -0.73
C THR A 143 -0.99 16.41 -0.67
N THR A 144 -1.50 17.41 -1.37
CA THR A 144 -2.95 17.69 -1.47
C THR A 144 -3.67 16.56 -2.20
N ILE A 145 -3.11 16.05 -3.30
CA ILE A 145 -3.68 14.92 -4.06
C ILE A 145 -3.71 13.66 -3.19
N VAL A 146 -2.62 13.33 -2.50
CA VAL A 146 -2.56 12.16 -1.60
C VAL A 146 -3.61 12.30 -0.49
N ASN A 147 -3.68 13.44 0.18
CA ASN A 147 -4.65 13.69 1.24
C ASN A 147 -6.10 13.60 0.74
N LYS A 148 -6.39 14.08 -0.47
CA LYS A 148 -7.72 13.97 -1.06
C LYS A 148 -8.13 12.51 -1.20
N LEU A 149 -7.29 11.65 -1.77
CA LEU A 149 -7.57 10.21 -1.91
C LEU A 149 -7.74 9.53 -0.55
N VAL A 150 -6.92 9.88 0.44
CA VAL A 150 -7.04 9.36 1.81
C VAL A 150 -8.37 9.79 2.46
N ASN A 151 -8.84 11.01 2.22
CA ASN A 151 -10.08 11.52 2.79
C ASN A 151 -11.32 10.92 2.10
N GLU A 152 -11.25 10.61 0.82
CA GLU A 152 -12.31 9.91 0.06
C GLU A 152 -12.44 8.44 0.48
N ALA A 153 -11.38 7.84 1.00
CA ALA A 153 -11.35 6.44 1.38
C ALA A 153 -12.12 6.17 2.69
N ILE A 154 -12.85 5.07 2.71
CA ILE A 154 -13.66 4.61 3.86
C ILE A 154 -12.73 3.88 4.85
N LEU A 155 -12.81 4.22 6.12
CA LEU A 155 -12.11 3.50 7.18
C LEU A 155 -12.72 2.12 7.35
N VAL A 156 -11.89 1.10 7.38
CA VAL A 156 -12.32 -0.27 7.71
C VAL A 156 -12.34 -0.41 9.22
N ASP A 157 -13.46 -0.83 9.73
CA ASP A 157 -13.65 -1.24 11.12
C ASP A 157 -13.93 -2.75 11.22
N ASP A 158 -14.08 -3.26 12.44
CA ASP A 158 -14.36 -4.67 12.69
C ASP A 158 -15.68 -5.13 12.05
N HIS A 159 -16.66 -4.23 11.97
CA HIS A 159 -17.96 -4.55 11.38
C HIS A 159 -17.80 -4.78 9.87
N LEU A 160 -17.19 -3.85 9.16
CA LEU A 160 -16.95 -3.94 7.71
C LEU A 160 -16.02 -5.13 7.38
N HIS A 161 -14.96 -5.34 8.15
CA HIS A 161 -14.08 -6.50 8.00
C HIS A 161 -14.86 -7.82 8.16
N SER A 162 -15.72 -7.91 9.17
CA SER A 162 -16.57 -9.10 9.40
C SER A 162 -17.54 -9.36 8.24
N GLN A 163 -18.08 -8.32 7.62
CA GLN A 163 -18.93 -8.46 6.43
C GLN A 163 -18.16 -9.08 5.26
N PHE A 164 -16.97 -8.57 4.95
CA PHE A 164 -16.10 -9.15 3.91
C PHE A 164 -15.70 -10.59 4.24
N SER A 165 -15.34 -10.87 5.49
CA SER A 165 -14.94 -12.21 5.92
C SER A 165 -16.09 -13.23 5.77
N LYS A 166 -17.29 -12.85 6.19
CA LYS A 166 -18.48 -13.69 6.04
C LYS A 166 -18.80 -13.94 4.56
N TRP A 167 -18.77 -12.91 3.76
CA TRP A 167 -19.01 -13.00 2.32
C TRP A 167 -17.98 -13.93 1.67
N LEU A 168 -16.66 -13.74 1.89
CA LEU A 168 -15.61 -14.57 1.32
C LEU A 168 -15.74 -16.05 1.70
N SER A 169 -16.06 -16.34 2.96
CA SER A 169 -16.27 -17.70 3.45
C SER A 169 -17.44 -18.41 2.77
N GLN A 170 -18.45 -17.67 2.32
CA GLN A 170 -19.58 -18.22 1.55
C GLN A 170 -19.15 -18.57 0.12
N GLN A 171 -18.32 -17.75 -0.51
CA GLN A 171 -17.81 -18.00 -1.86
C GLN A 171 -16.89 -19.22 -1.90
N GLU A 172 -16.01 -19.42 -0.92
CA GLU A 172 -15.14 -20.59 -0.81
C GLU A 172 -15.93 -21.89 -0.67
N LYS A 173 -17.10 -21.87 -0.04
CA LYS A 173 -17.98 -23.05 0.05
C LYS A 173 -18.64 -23.41 -1.27
N ILE A 174 -18.87 -22.43 -2.13
CA ILE A 174 -19.47 -22.64 -3.46
C ILE A 174 -18.45 -23.17 -4.45
N THR A 175 -17.20 -22.70 -4.36
CA THR A 175 -16.14 -23.02 -5.33
C THR A 175 -15.41 -24.34 -5.05
N LYS A 176 -15.48 -24.88 -3.83
CA LYS A 176 -14.90 -26.19 -3.51
C LYS A 176 -15.87 -27.29 -3.99
N PRO A 177 -15.50 -28.14 -4.97
CA PRO A 177 -16.34 -29.28 -5.34
C PRO A 177 -16.52 -30.18 -4.11
N LYS A 178 -17.77 -30.58 -3.83
CA LYS A 178 -18.06 -31.65 -2.86
C LYS A 178 -17.52 -32.96 -3.46
N TYR A 179 -16.26 -33.28 -3.23
CA TYR A 179 -15.81 -34.65 -3.41
C TYR A 179 -16.40 -35.44 -2.25
N ASN A 180 -17.55 -36.08 -2.51
CA ASN A 180 -18.04 -37.14 -1.66
C ASN A 180 -17.08 -38.32 -1.84
N LYS A 181 -16.44 -38.73 -0.75
CA LYS A 181 -15.74 -40.00 -0.65
C LYS A 181 -16.75 -41.17 -0.72
#